data_613db1e75a0b91fea4936942747dbdc5
#
_entry.id   613db1e75a0b91fea4936942747dbdc5
#
_cell.length_a   1.000
_cell.length_b   1.000
_cell.length_c   1.000
_cell.angle_alpha   90.00
_cell.angle_beta   90.00
_cell.angle_gamma   90.00
#
_symmetry.space_group_name_H-M   'P 1'
#
loop_
_entity.id
_entity.type
_entity.pdbx_description
1 polymer ?
#
loop_
_entity_poly.entity_id
_entity_poly.type
_entity_poly.pdbx_seq_one_letter_code
_entity_poly.pdbx_strand_id
1 'polypeptide(L)'
;DKVFNMLTSPENDVRTAAYKALEGVVGPSDLERLSRLIEKESGKNIPQIQKAMRNAVLPLPKDKQYATVIPYVNKSCNPSLYYPVLAQAGNPESIAEILKGYNGNYKQEAFASLVNIDNIKMIEVLYNIAVNDKTNAQAALNRYTSLVAKSAHTSIRKYQLYRRALEIASDVKVQNRLINLLGETHTYQALMLVEKYMDNKATAEAAAEAVRTIASKNSENFGGEPVRKALEKAIACFKEAGHADAGYAIDDINAILQRLPQAAYIPIFGNAEWTVIALNPAQKASMNPKKIKKHEALTATTSDLWKITENGIAYTGGKNAILGTGNYENFELWFEWKGTGKAGLGVRSIRQIDLGGDKSGALSGNIKTKNTPEKVADNIAGEW
;
A
#
# COMPACT_ATOMS: atom_id res chain seq x y z
N ASP A 1 -28.21 15.56 34.05
CA ASP A 1 -28.47 16.96 34.37
C ASP A 1 -27.52 17.56 35.41
N LYS A 2 -27.19 16.86 36.52
CA LYS A 2 -26.31 17.40 37.58
C LYS A 2 -24.92 17.81 37.03
N VAL A 3 -24.26 17.00 36.19
CA VAL A 3 -22.95 17.32 35.65
C VAL A 3 -23.00 18.56 34.76
N PHE A 4 -24.02 18.68 33.90
CA PHE A 4 -24.18 19.86 33.06
C PHE A 4 -24.39 21.16 33.87
N ASN A 5 -25.11 21.09 35.00
CA ASN A 5 -25.28 22.25 35.89
C ASN A 5 -23.95 22.65 36.57
N MET A 6 -23.07 21.69 36.85
CA MET A 6 -21.75 21.96 37.45
C MET A 6 -20.78 22.66 36.48
N LEU A 7 -21.02 22.63 35.15
CA LEU A 7 -20.20 23.34 34.17
C LEU A 7 -20.26 24.86 34.32
N THR A 8 -21.29 25.39 34.95
CA THR A 8 -21.48 26.83 35.21
C THR A 8 -21.13 27.20 36.66
N SER A 9 -20.55 26.29 37.44
CA SER A 9 -20.14 26.58 38.83
C SER A 9 -19.14 27.74 38.89
N PRO A 10 -19.24 28.64 39.91
CA PRO A 10 -18.24 29.67 40.12
C PRO A 10 -16.86 29.09 40.46
N GLU A 11 -16.79 27.87 41.01
CA GLU A 11 -15.55 27.20 41.42
C GLU A 11 -14.88 26.50 40.23
N ASN A 12 -13.61 26.87 39.96
CA ASN A 12 -12.86 26.33 38.82
C ASN A 12 -12.65 24.80 38.91
N ASP A 13 -12.40 24.30 40.11
CA ASP A 13 -12.18 22.86 40.32
C ASP A 13 -13.44 22.06 40.05
N VAL A 14 -14.60 22.57 40.44
CA VAL A 14 -15.91 21.97 40.15
C VAL A 14 -16.17 21.92 38.64
N ARG A 15 -15.91 23.05 37.93
CA ARG A 15 -16.05 23.07 36.46
C ARG A 15 -15.11 22.06 35.79
N THR A 16 -13.85 22.04 36.22
CA THR A 16 -12.85 21.11 35.65
C THR A 16 -13.25 19.64 35.87
N ALA A 17 -13.71 19.31 37.08
CA ALA A 17 -14.24 18.00 37.39
C ALA A 17 -15.48 17.64 36.55
N ALA A 18 -16.38 18.62 36.34
CA ALA A 18 -17.59 18.44 35.54
C ALA A 18 -17.25 18.14 34.05
N TYR A 19 -16.31 18.88 33.44
CA TYR A 19 -15.84 18.58 32.07
C TYR A 19 -15.26 17.16 31.93
N LYS A 20 -14.48 16.70 32.91
CA LYS A 20 -13.97 15.31 32.93
C LYS A 20 -15.08 14.27 33.09
N ALA A 21 -16.07 14.57 33.93
CA ALA A 21 -17.19 13.66 34.20
C ALA A 21 -18.13 13.50 32.99
N LEU A 22 -18.20 14.49 32.07
CA LEU A 22 -19.06 14.42 30.89
C LEU A 22 -18.86 13.12 30.11
N GLU A 23 -17.60 12.71 29.92
CA GLU A 23 -17.28 11.53 29.10
C GLU A 23 -17.90 10.22 29.59
N GLY A 24 -18.21 10.13 30.88
CA GLY A 24 -18.77 8.92 31.48
C GLY A 24 -20.30 8.93 31.65
N VAL A 25 -20.96 10.07 31.42
CA VAL A 25 -22.38 10.23 31.76
C VAL A 25 -23.27 10.62 30.60
N VAL A 26 -22.70 10.88 29.42
CA VAL A 26 -23.45 11.33 28.24
C VAL A 26 -23.84 10.16 27.34
N GLY A 27 -24.97 10.35 26.64
CA GLY A 27 -25.47 9.43 25.64
C GLY A 27 -25.91 10.15 24.35
N PRO A 28 -26.45 9.43 23.37
CA PRO A 28 -26.88 10.00 22.09
C PRO A 28 -27.88 11.17 22.23
N SER A 29 -28.73 11.14 23.25
CA SER A 29 -29.70 12.19 23.55
C SER A 29 -29.07 13.51 24.01
N ASP A 30 -27.83 13.50 24.47
CA ASP A 30 -27.12 14.68 24.95
C ASP A 30 -26.36 15.43 23.86
N LEU A 31 -26.30 14.89 22.62
CA LEU A 31 -25.52 15.47 21.52
C LEU A 31 -25.89 16.90 21.19
N GLU A 32 -27.17 17.27 21.28
CA GLU A 32 -27.60 18.65 21.07
C GLU A 32 -27.05 19.60 22.14
N ARG A 33 -27.04 19.18 23.40
CA ARG A 33 -26.47 19.97 24.50
C ARG A 33 -24.95 20.10 24.36
N LEU A 34 -24.27 18.99 24.01
CA LEU A 34 -22.83 19.00 23.78
C LEU A 34 -22.44 19.86 22.57
N SER A 35 -23.26 19.85 21.51
CA SER A 35 -23.06 20.73 20.35
C SER A 35 -23.20 22.23 20.74
N ARG A 36 -24.21 22.59 21.49
CA ARG A 36 -24.35 23.97 21.99
C ARG A 36 -23.21 24.38 22.94
N LEU A 37 -22.67 23.40 23.70
CA LEU A 37 -21.57 23.63 24.61
C LEU A 37 -20.27 23.87 23.86
N ILE A 38 -19.94 23.04 22.88
CA ILE A 38 -18.68 23.13 22.12
C ILE A 38 -18.61 24.43 21.29
N GLU A 39 -19.73 24.88 20.74
CA GLU A 39 -19.80 26.13 19.97
C GLU A 39 -19.55 27.40 20.83
N LYS A 40 -19.79 27.32 22.12
CA LYS A 40 -19.59 28.43 23.07
C LYS A 40 -18.26 28.38 23.80
N GLU A 41 -17.60 27.20 23.74
CA GLU A 41 -16.40 26.97 24.51
C GLU A 41 -15.16 27.38 23.71
N SER A 42 -14.14 27.78 24.44
CA SER A 42 -12.83 28.11 23.87
C SER A 42 -11.69 27.46 24.66
N GLY A 43 -10.67 27.04 23.95
CA GLY A 43 -9.42 26.58 24.55
C GLY A 43 -9.47 25.18 25.16
N LYS A 44 -9.04 25.05 26.44
CA LYS A 44 -8.66 23.78 27.08
C LYS A 44 -9.80 22.76 27.27
N ASN A 45 -11.06 23.18 27.24
CA ASN A 45 -12.18 22.27 27.50
C ASN A 45 -12.73 21.62 26.21
N ILE A 46 -12.37 22.14 25.03
CA ILE A 46 -12.80 21.55 23.74
C ILE A 46 -12.48 20.05 23.62
N PRO A 47 -11.25 19.59 23.94
CA PRO A 47 -10.93 18.15 23.84
C PRO A 47 -11.81 17.26 24.73
N GLN A 48 -12.19 17.72 25.93
CA GLN A 48 -13.07 16.97 26.83
C GLN A 48 -14.49 16.87 26.26
N ILE A 49 -15.01 17.96 25.68
CA ILE A 49 -16.33 17.95 25.05
C ILE A 49 -16.30 17.04 23.80
N GLN A 50 -15.27 17.13 22.98
CA GLN A 50 -15.08 16.22 21.83
C GLN A 50 -15.03 14.76 22.26
N LYS A 51 -14.37 14.45 23.38
CA LYS A 51 -14.32 13.10 23.93
C LYS A 51 -15.70 12.65 24.42
N ALA A 52 -16.43 13.52 25.11
CA ALA A 52 -17.81 13.26 25.52
C ALA A 52 -18.71 13.02 24.30
N MET A 53 -18.62 13.82 23.25
CA MET A 53 -19.38 13.63 22.02
C MET A 53 -19.05 12.29 21.33
N ARG A 54 -17.77 11.90 21.27
CA ARG A 54 -17.38 10.58 20.75
C ARG A 54 -18.02 9.44 21.55
N ASN A 55 -17.97 9.53 22.88
CA ASN A 55 -18.57 8.53 23.74
C ASN A 55 -20.10 8.50 23.59
N ALA A 56 -20.73 9.65 23.38
CA ALA A 56 -22.18 9.75 23.14
C ALA A 56 -22.61 9.06 21.84
N VAL A 57 -21.80 9.10 20.77
CA VAL A 57 -22.11 8.44 19.50
C VAL A 57 -21.67 6.97 19.44
N LEU A 58 -20.73 6.55 20.28
CA LEU A 58 -20.14 5.21 20.24
C LEU A 58 -21.17 4.07 20.34
N PRO A 59 -22.23 4.16 21.15
CA PRO A 59 -23.28 3.12 21.24
C PRO A 59 -24.13 2.98 19.98
N LEU A 60 -24.11 3.97 19.10
CA LEU A 60 -24.89 3.93 17.86
C LEU A 60 -24.26 2.97 16.84
N PRO A 61 -25.06 2.30 16.00
CA PRO A 61 -24.55 1.56 14.85
C PRO A 61 -23.65 2.45 13.96
N LYS A 62 -22.58 1.87 13.42
CA LYS A 62 -21.56 2.60 12.65
C LYS A 62 -22.14 3.43 11.49
N ASP A 63 -23.14 2.90 10.80
CA ASP A 63 -23.84 3.55 9.71
C ASP A 63 -24.67 4.78 10.18
N LYS A 64 -25.10 4.81 11.43
CA LYS A 64 -25.88 5.91 12.01
C LYS A 64 -25.02 6.99 12.67
N GLN A 65 -23.77 6.69 13.05
CA GLN A 65 -22.91 7.65 13.74
C GLN A 65 -22.71 8.93 12.93
N TYR A 66 -22.37 8.82 11.63
CA TYR A 66 -22.22 9.96 10.73
C TYR A 66 -23.52 10.77 10.61
N ALA A 67 -24.63 10.09 10.28
CA ALA A 67 -25.91 10.74 10.08
C ALA A 67 -26.40 11.51 11.31
N THR A 68 -26.01 11.06 12.51
CA THR A 68 -26.36 11.73 13.78
C THR A 68 -25.52 12.98 14.02
N VAL A 69 -24.25 13.02 13.57
CA VAL A 69 -23.34 14.13 13.83
C VAL A 69 -23.39 15.21 12.75
N ILE A 70 -23.58 14.84 11.50
CA ILE A 70 -23.49 15.76 10.36
C ILE A 70 -24.43 16.98 10.41
N PRO A 71 -25.66 16.91 10.99
CA PRO A 71 -26.48 18.08 11.13
C PRO A 71 -25.88 19.18 12.00
N TYR A 72 -25.06 18.84 12.99
CA TYR A 72 -24.36 19.81 13.84
C TYR A 72 -23.16 20.41 13.10
N VAL A 73 -22.39 19.59 12.37
CA VAL A 73 -21.29 20.05 11.51
C VAL A 73 -21.78 21.14 10.53
N ASN A 74 -22.89 20.85 9.84
CA ASN A 74 -23.45 21.75 8.83
C ASN A 74 -23.98 23.08 9.39
N LYS A 75 -24.35 23.15 10.68
CA LYS A 75 -24.82 24.36 11.37
C LYS A 75 -23.70 25.12 12.04
N SER A 76 -22.53 24.51 12.19
CA SER A 76 -21.40 25.11 12.90
C SER A 76 -20.71 26.20 12.07
N CYS A 77 -20.32 27.28 12.74
CA CYS A 77 -19.41 28.28 12.17
C CYS A 77 -17.96 27.77 12.13
N ASN A 78 -17.65 26.72 12.91
CA ASN A 78 -16.37 26.07 12.95
C ASN A 78 -16.51 24.52 12.88
N PRO A 79 -16.70 23.95 11.70
CA PRO A 79 -16.89 22.50 11.53
C PRO A 79 -15.72 21.65 12.04
N SER A 80 -14.51 22.23 12.18
CA SER A 80 -13.34 21.49 12.68
C SER A 80 -13.51 20.98 14.12
N LEU A 81 -14.38 21.60 14.90
CA LEU A 81 -14.72 21.14 16.26
C LEU A 81 -15.28 19.71 16.29
N TYR A 82 -15.89 19.27 15.19
CA TYR A 82 -16.56 17.97 15.08
C TYR A 82 -15.72 16.91 14.39
N TYR A 83 -14.57 17.26 13.79
CA TYR A 83 -13.76 16.29 13.06
C TYR A 83 -13.30 15.08 13.91
N PRO A 84 -12.88 15.25 15.17
CA PRO A 84 -12.55 14.10 16.01
C PRO A 84 -13.76 13.17 16.27
N VAL A 85 -14.99 13.72 16.26
CA VAL A 85 -16.22 12.94 16.43
C VAL A 85 -16.56 12.18 15.14
N LEU A 86 -16.44 12.83 13.97
CA LEU A 86 -16.57 12.17 12.66
C LEU A 86 -15.53 11.09 12.46
N ALA A 87 -14.29 11.31 12.92
CA ALA A 87 -13.22 10.32 12.84
C ALA A 87 -13.53 9.04 13.63
N GLN A 88 -14.31 9.11 14.69
CA GLN A 88 -14.78 7.95 15.45
C GLN A 88 -15.70 7.04 14.63
N ALA A 89 -16.56 7.60 13.78
CA ALA A 89 -17.37 6.83 12.83
C ALA A 89 -16.47 6.18 11.77
N GLY A 90 -15.53 6.92 11.21
CA GLY A 90 -14.49 6.46 10.29
C GLY A 90 -15.05 5.83 9.02
N ASN A 91 -16.32 6.07 8.66
CA ASN A 91 -16.93 5.61 7.42
C ASN A 91 -16.55 6.52 6.24
N PRO A 92 -16.81 6.14 4.99
CA PRO A 92 -16.44 6.93 3.81
C PRO A 92 -16.97 8.36 3.83
N GLU A 93 -18.18 8.55 4.31
CA GLU A 93 -18.86 9.84 4.39
C GLU A 93 -18.17 10.77 5.40
N SER A 94 -17.79 10.25 6.57
CA SER A 94 -17.00 10.96 7.57
C SER A 94 -15.62 11.36 7.05
N ILE A 95 -14.95 10.43 6.37
CA ILE A 95 -13.64 10.70 5.75
C ILE A 95 -13.76 11.80 4.71
N ALA A 96 -14.78 11.74 3.84
CA ALA A 96 -15.01 12.75 2.80
C ALA A 96 -15.30 14.14 3.40
N GLU A 97 -16.06 14.21 4.49
CA GLU A 97 -16.35 15.48 5.17
C GLU A 97 -15.09 16.08 5.80
N ILE A 98 -14.28 15.28 6.50
CA ILE A 98 -13.02 15.76 7.08
C ILE A 98 -12.05 16.19 5.97
N LEU A 99 -12.02 15.49 4.81
CA LEU A 99 -11.20 15.87 3.67
C LEU A 99 -11.59 17.21 3.04
N LYS A 100 -12.86 17.61 3.09
CA LYS A 100 -13.26 18.98 2.69
C LYS A 100 -12.56 20.03 3.56
N GLY A 101 -12.51 19.79 4.87
CA GLY A 101 -11.78 20.66 5.79
C GLY A 101 -10.27 20.66 5.55
N TYR A 102 -9.69 19.48 5.24
CA TYR A 102 -8.28 19.34 4.91
C TYR A 102 -7.89 20.15 3.66
N ASN A 103 -8.75 20.16 2.66
CA ASN A 103 -8.55 20.91 1.42
C ASN A 103 -9.00 22.39 1.53
N GLY A 104 -9.60 22.77 2.65
CA GLY A 104 -10.09 24.12 2.94
C GLY A 104 -9.29 24.81 4.04
N ASN A 105 -10.02 25.50 4.92
CA ASN A 105 -9.45 26.38 5.94
C ASN A 105 -9.02 25.66 7.24
N TYR A 106 -9.31 24.36 7.39
CA TYR A 106 -9.11 23.61 8.64
C TYR A 106 -8.13 22.44 8.45
N LYS A 107 -7.08 22.69 7.66
CA LYS A 107 -6.14 21.65 7.21
C LYS A 107 -5.50 20.90 8.37
N GLN A 108 -5.06 21.60 9.42
CA GLN A 108 -4.33 20.97 10.53
C GLN A 108 -5.28 20.16 11.43
N GLU A 109 -6.43 20.69 11.77
CA GLU A 109 -7.46 20.02 12.59
C GLU A 109 -8.01 18.78 11.87
N ALA A 110 -8.23 18.92 10.57
CA ALA A 110 -8.66 17.82 9.72
C ALA A 110 -7.58 16.72 9.66
N PHE A 111 -6.31 17.07 9.42
CA PHE A 111 -5.22 16.11 9.40
C PHE A 111 -5.08 15.39 10.74
N ALA A 112 -5.10 16.13 11.86
CA ALA A 112 -5.05 15.54 13.19
C ALA A 112 -6.19 14.53 13.44
N SER A 113 -7.34 14.72 12.80
CA SER A 113 -8.47 13.79 12.88
C SER A 113 -8.32 12.60 11.93
N LEU A 114 -7.87 12.84 10.68
CA LEU A 114 -7.66 11.79 9.67
C LEU A 114 -6.66 10.71 10.12
N VAL A 115 -5.55 11.11 10.74
CA VAL A 115 -4.53 10.15 11.21
C VAL A 115 -5.03 9.24 12.35
N ASN A 116 -6.14 9.59 13.00
CA ASN A 116 -6.73 8.79 14.07
C ASN A 116 -7.80 7.80 13.57
N ILE A 117 -8.19 7.86 12.31
CA ILE A 117 -9.18 6.94 11.74
C ILE A 117 -8.56 5.54 11.58
N ASP A 118 -9.20 4.53 12.19
CA ASP A 118 -8.78 3.13 12.06
C ASP A 118 -9.64 2.40 11.00
N ASN A 119 -9.40 2.75 9.74
CA ASN A 119 -10.08 2.20 8.59
C ASN A 119 -9.10 1.99 7.44
N ILE A 120 -9.17 0.83 6.81
CA ILE A 120 -8.29 0.45 5.68
C ILE A 120 -8.39 1.44 4.49
N LYS A 121 -9.52 2.09 4.30
CA LYS A 121 -9.70 3.12 3.26
C LYS A 121 -8.80 4.34 3.46
N MET A 122 -8.27 4.52 4.66
CA MET A 122 -7.30 5.58 4.95
C MET A 122 -5.92 5.33 4.33
N ILE A 123 -5.60 4.10 3.92
CA ILE A 123 -4.31 3.78 3.30
C ILE A 123 -4.07 4.69 2.08
N GLU A 124 -5.03 4.77 1.16
CA GLU A 124 -4.89 5.62 -0.04
C GLU A 124 -4.92 7.12 0.30
N VAL A 125 -5.78 7.52 1.22
CA VAL A 125 -5.87 8.92 1.67
C VAL A 125 -4.53 9.39 2.26
N LEU A 126 -3.94 8.60 3.14
CA LEU A 126 -2.68 8.92 3.79
C LEU A 126 -1.50 8.90 2.82
N TYR A 127 -1.49 7.97 1.85
CA TYR A 127 -0.50 7.97 0.78
C TYR A 127 -0.57 9.26 -0.04
N ASN A 128 -1.76 9.66 -0.47
CA ASN A 128 -1.95 10.89 -1.23
C ASN A 128 -1.53 12.14 -0.44
N ILE A 129 -1.80 12.17 0.87
CA ILE A 129 -1.32 13.24 1.74
C ILE A 129 0.21 13.23 1.78
N ALA A 130 0.84 12.07 1.94
CA ALA A 130 2.29 11.96 2.00
C ALA A 130 3.00 12.41 0.71
N VAL A 131 2.38 12.17 -0.44
CA VAL A 131 2.91 12.61 -1.75
C VAL A 131 2.78 14.11 -1.94
N ASN A 132 1.62 14.70 -1.55
CA ASN A 132 1.26 16.06 -1.94
C ASN A 132 1.47 17.11 -0.84
N ASP A 133 1.70 16.70 0.39
CA ASP A 133 1.84 17.59 1.55
C ASP A 133 3.13 17.31 2.33
N LYS A 134 4.20 18.01 1.99
CA LYS A 134 5.51 17.87 2.63
C LYS A 134 5.48 18.06 4.15
N THR A 135 4.61 18.94 4.66
CA THR A 135 4.49 19.23 6.10
C THR A 135 3.98 18.02 6.87
N ASN A 136 3.01 17.32 6.31
CA ASN A 136 2.33 16.19 6.94
C ASN A 136 2.85 14.82 6.46
N ALA A 137 3.77 14.79 5.48
CA ALA A 137 4.23 13.57 4.81
C ALA A 137 4.71 12.48 5.79
N GLN A 138 5.60 12.83 6.73
CA GLN A 138 6.16 11.88 7.67
C GLN A 138 5.09 11.28 8.59
N ALA A 139 4.20 12.12 9.14
CA ALA A 139 3.11 11.67 10.01
C ALA A 139 2.10 10.80 9.24
N ALA A 140 1.79 11.18 7.99
CA ALA A 140 0.93 10.40 7.10
C ALA A 140 1.55 9.03 6.79
N LEU A 141 2.84 8.95 6.43
CA LEU A 141 3.55 7.69 6.20
C LEU A 141 3.60 6.80 7.45
N ASN A 142 3.82 7.38 8.63
CA ASN A 142 3.82 6.64 9.88
C ASN A 142 2.46 5.99 10.16
N ARG A 143 1.37 6.70 9.91
CA ARG A 143 0.02 6.14 10.07
C ARG A 143 -0.31 5.13 8.97
N TYR A 144 0.05 5.43 7.73
CA TYR A 144 -0.05 4.53 6.59
C TYR A 144 0.58 3.16 6.89
N THR A 145 1.85 3.15 7.30
CA THR A 145 2.56 1.90 7.62
C THR A 145 1.88 1.11 8.73
N SER A 146 1.35 1.79 9.75
CA SER A 146 0.63 1.15 10.85
C SER A 146 -0.67 0.50 10.38
N LEU A 147 -1.42 1.13 9.48
CA LEU A 147 -2.65 0.56 8.91
C LEU A 147 -2.35 -0.62 7.99
N VAL A 148 -1.33 -0.52 7.15
CA VAL A 148 -0.90 -1.62 6.28
C VAL A 148 -0.47 -2.83 7.13
N ALA A 149 0.33 -2.62 8.18
CA ALA A 149 0.77 -3.70 9.08
C ALA A 149 -0.41 -4.45 9.70
N LYS A 150 -1.40 -3.72 10.22
CA LYS A 150 -2.61 -4.29 10.86
C LYS A 150 -3.61 -4.90 9.88
N SER A 151 -3.49 -4.59 8.59
CA SER A 151 -4.46 -5.05 7.58
C SER A 151 -4.37 -6.56 7.35
N ALA A 152 -5.49 -7.13 6.90
CA ALA A 152 -5.57 -8.51 6.43
C ALA A 152 -5.06 -8.71 4.99
N HIS A 153 -4.30 -7.74 4.44
CA HIS A 153 -3.71 -7.89 3.12
C HIS A 153 -2.71 -9.05 3.07
N THR A 154 -2.63 -9.69 1.90
CA THR A 154 -1.60 -10.71 1.63
C THR A 154 -0.19 -10.12 1.71
N SER A 155 0.82 -10.98 1.91
CA SER A 155 2.22 -10.57 1.93
C SER A 155 2.63 -9.80 0.68
N ILE A 156 2.21 -10.25 -0.50
CA ILE A 156 2.47 -9.57 -1.78
C ILE A 156 1.82 -8.17 -1.80
N ARG A 157 0.58 -8.04 -1.34
CA ARG A 157 -0.06 -6.72 -1.28
C ARG A 157 0.61 -5.79 -0.28
N LYS A 158 1.02 -6.29 0.88
CA LYS A 158 1.81 -5.53 1.86
C LYS A 158 3.16 -5.09 1.27
N TYR A 159 3.86 -5.99 0.56
CA TYR A 159 5.07 -5.64 -0.17
C TYR A 159 4.85 -4.45 -1.11
N GLN A 160 3.83 -4.49 -1.97
CA GLN A 160 3.52 -3.41 -2.91
C GLN A 160 3.27 -2.08 -2.19
N LEU A 161 2.49 -2.12 -1.11
CA LEU A 161 2.16 -0.94 -0.32
C LEU A 161 3.40 -0.36 0.39
N TYR A 162 4.26 -1.19 0.97
CA TYR A 162 5.50 -0.73 1.60
C TYR A 162 6.51 -0.22 0.58
N ARG A 163 6.64 -0.87 -0.58
CA ARG A 163 7.53 -0.42 -1.66
C ARG A 163 7.19 1.00 -2.09
N ARG A 164 5.94 1.29 -2.45
CA ARG A 164 5.55 2.64 -2.89
C ARG A 164 5.74 3.70 -1.82
N ALA A 165 5.56 3.34 -0.54
CA ALA A 165 5.85 4.24 0.57
C ALA A 165 7.36 4.51 0.72
N LEU A 166 8.20 3.48 0.50
CA LEU A 166 9.64 3.59 0.56
C LEU A 166 10.21 4.50 -0.54
N GLU A 167 9.60 4.47 -1.74
CA GLU A 167 9.97 5.31 -2.89
C GLU A 167 9.81 6.82 -2.60
N ILE A 168 8.88 7.21 -1.71
CA ILE A 168 8.62 8.61 -1.35
C ILE A 168 9.15 9.01 0.02
N ALA A 169 9.65 8.06 0.80
CA ALA A 169 10.16 8.31 2.15
C ALA A 169 11.53 9.00 2.09
N SER A 170 11.63 10.23 2.61
CA SER A 170 12.88 10.99 2.69
C SER A 170 13.57 10.88 4.05
N ASP A 171 12.86 10.54 5.11
CA ASP A 171 13.38 10.38 6.46
C ASP A 171 13.94 8.97 6.66
N VAL A 172 15.21 8.87 7.09
CA VAL A 172 15.93 7.59 7.28
C VAL A 172 15.25 6.68 8.30
N LYS A 173 14.64 7.22 9.35
CA LYS A 173 13.92 6.40 10.34
C LYS A 173 12.68 5.76 9.73
N VAL A 174 11.97 6.51 8.87
CA VAL A 174 10.82 5.98 8.11
C VAL A 174 11.27 4.94 7.10
N GLN A 175 12.38 5.18 6.38
CA GLN A 175 12.97 4.20 5.46
C GLN A 175 13.34 2.91 6.18
N ASN A 176 14.08 2.96 7.27
CA ASN A 176 14.47 1.79 8.04
C ASN A 176 13.26 1.02 8.56
N ARG A 177 12.22 1.71 9.04
CA ARG A 177 10.96 1.08 9.44
C ARG A 177 10.28 0.35 8.28
N LEU A 178 10.22 0.97 7.11
CA LEU A 178 9.63 0.35 5.91
C LEU A 178 10.43 -0.85 5.42
N ILE A 179 11.77 -0.78 5.47
CA ILE A 179 12.67 -1.88 5.14
C ILE A 179 12.43 -3.08 6.08
N ASN A 180 12.31 -2.84 7.39
CA ASN A 180 12.00 -3.90 8.35
C ASN A 180 10.61 -4.53 8.07
N LEU A 181 9.60 -3.72 7.77
CA LEU A 181 8.26 -4.19 7.40
C LEU A 181 8.24 -4.97 6.07
N LEU A 182 9.10 -4.60 5.12
CA LEU A 182 9.34 -5.40 3.91
C LEU A 182 9.93 -6.77 4.26
N GLY A 183 10.86 -6.82 5.22
CA GLY A 183 11.39 -8.07 5.77
C GLY A 183 10.30 -9.01 6.29
N GLU A 184 9.32 -8.46 7.01
CA GLU A 184 8.19 -9.21 7.56
C GLU A 184 7.21 -9.75 6.50
N THR A 185 7.28 -9.29 5.26
CA THR A 185 6.45 -9.83 4.18
C THR A 185 6.90 -11.21 3.71
N HIS A 186 8.15 -11.57 3.96
CA HIS A 186 8.79 -12.84 3.58
C HIS A 186 8.65 -13.16 2.08
N THR A 187 8.64 -12.16 1.21
CA THR A 187 8.51 -12.33 -0.24
C THR A 187 9.86 -12.22 -0.94
N TYR A 188 10.02 -12.96 -2.05
CA TYR A 188 11.24 -12.87 -2.87
C TYR A 188 11.47 -11.46 -3.41
N GLN A 189 10.38 -10.79 -3.82
CA GLN A 189 10.42 -9.42 -4.32
C GLN A 189 10.93 -8.44 -3.26
N ALA A 190 10.53 -8.64 -1.99
CA ALA A 190 11.04 -7.81 -0.89
C ALA A 190 12.54 -8.04 -0.68
N LEU A 191 13.02 -9.30 -0.75
CA LEU A 191 14.44 -9.61 -0.64
C LEU A 191 15.26 -8.87 -1.70
N MET A 192 14.86 -8.96 -2.96
CA MET A 192 15.55 -8.28 -4.08
C MET A 192 15.44 -6.76 -4.02
N LEU A 193 14.38 -6.22 -3.41
CA LEU A 193 14.25 -4.78 -3.21
C LEU A 193 15.16 -4.29 -2.10
N VAL A 194 15.10 -4.90 -0.92
CA VAL A 194 15.84 -4.42 0.27
C VAL A 194 17.35 -4.63 0.11
N GLU A 195 17.78 -5.62 -0.68
CA GLU A 195 19.18 -5.82 -1.03
C GLU A 195 19.85 -4.53 -1.54
N LYS A 196 19.16 -3.75 -2.35
CA LYS A 196 19.67 -2.48 -2.92
C LYS A 196 19.92 -1.40 -1.86
N TYR A 197 19.24 -1.47 -0.73
CA TYR A 197 19.40 -0.50 0.37
C TYR A 197 20.60 -0.80 1.27
N MET A 198 21.27 -1.93 1.09
CA MET A 198 22.54 -2.25 1.75
C MET A 198 23.70 -1.39 1.24
N ASP A 199 23.59 -0.76 0.07
CA ASP A 199 24.61 0.14 -0.47
C ASP A 199 24.63 1.53 0.22
N ASN A 200 23.59 1.86 0.97
CA ASN A 200 23.50 3.10 1.72
C ASN A 200 23.75 2.84 3.21
N LYS A 201 24.83 3.40 3.76
CA LYS A 201 25.22 3.22 5.16
C LYS A 201 24.10 3.50 6.17
N ALA A 202 23.20 4.45 5.87
CA ALA A 202 22.11 4.81 6.78
C ALA A 202 21.00 3.76 6.85
N THR A 203 20.90 2.88 5.86
CA THR A 203 19.86 1.84 5.75
C THR A 203 20.44 0.42 5.71
N ALA A 204 21.77 0.30 5.59
CA ALA A 204 22.46 -0.97 5.35
C ALA A 204 22.12 -2.04 6.39
N GLU A 205 22.16 -1.70 7.66
CA GLU A 205 21.89 -2.64 8.75
C GLU A 205 20.44 -3.13 8.74
N ALA A 206 19.47 -2.23 8.60
CA ALA A 206 18.06 -2.59 8.49
C ALA A 206 17.79 -3.46 7.26
N ALA A 207 18.47 -3.19 6.14
CA ALA A 207 18.36 -3.95 4.92
C ALA A 207 18.99 -5.35 5.05
N ALA A 208 20.15 -5.46 5.67
CA ALA A 208 20.79 -6.74 5.96
C ALA A 208 19.93 -7.63 6.87
N GLU A 209 19.33 -7.04 7.90
CA GLU A 209 18.39 -7.76 8.77
C GLU A 209 17.13 -8.21 8.05
N ALA A 210 16.58 -7.38 7.16
CA ALA A 210 15.43 -7.74 6.35
C ALA A 210 15.76 -8.89 5.39
N VAL A 211 16.94 -8.88 4.73
CA VAL A 211 17.41 -9.98 3.88
C VAL A 211 17.53 -11.27 4.68
N ARG A 212 18.17 -11.24 5.86
CA ARG A 212 18.30 -12.39 6.76
C ARG A 212 16.93 -12.95 7.16
N THR A 213 16.02 -12.07 7.56
CA THR A 213 14.66 -12.45 8.01
C THR A 213 13.88 -13.15 6.89
N ILE A 214 13.91 -12.61 5.67
CA ILE A 214 13.20 -13.21 4.52
C ILE A 214 13.82 -14.56 4.18
N ALA A 215 15.14 -14.63 4.07
CA ALA A 215 15.83 -15.86 3.68
C ALA A 215 15.69 -16.97 4.73
N SER A 216 15.73 -16.64 6.01
CA SER A 216 15.53 -17.60 7.10
C SER A 216 14.16 -18.29 7.04
N LYS A 217 13.10 -17.54 6.71
CA LYS A 217 11.74 -18.08 6.57
C LYS A 217 11.51 -18.88 5.28
N ASN A 218 12.35 -18.70 4.26
CA ASN A 218 12.15 -19.28 2.94
C ASN A 218 13.40 -20.05 2.46
N SER A 219 14.21 -20.54 3.38
CA SER A 219 15.49 -21.19 3.07
C SER A 219 15.38 -22.42 2.16
N GLU A 220 14.19 -23.01 2.01
CA GLU A 220 13.94 -24.14 1.12
C GLU A 220 13.44 -23.71 -0.27
N ASN A 221 12.90 -22.48 -0.38
CA ASN A 221 12.24 -22.00 -1.59
C ASN A 221 13.02 -20.91 -2.32
N PHE A 222 13.74 -20.06 -1.58
CA PHE A 222 14.52 -18.97 -2.16
C PHE A 222 15.98 -19.35 -2.19
N GLY A 223 16.55 -19.38 -3.39
CA GLY A 223 17.91 -19.84 -3.60
C GLY A 223 18.58 -19.22 -4.81
N GLY A 224 19.65 -19.86 -5.22
CA GLY A 224 20.47 -19.47 -6.36
C GLY A 224 21.37 -18.28 -6.10
N GLU A 225 22.08 -17.88 -7.14
CA GLU A 225 23.11 -16.84 -7.10
C GLU A 225 22.60 -15.46 -6.60
N PRO A 226 21.42 -14.96 -6.97
CA PRO A 226 20.94 -13.66 -6.47
C PRO A 226 20.76 -13.64 -4.95
N VAL A 227 20.18 -14.71 -4.40
CA VAL A 227 19.96 -14.81 -2.94
C VAL A 227 21.29 -15.00 -2.22
N ARG A 228 22.22 -15.81 -2.78
CA ARG A 228 23.57 -15.98 -2.24
C ARG A 228 24.28 -14.64 -2.12
N LYS A 229 24.32 -13.85 -3.18
CA LYS A 229 24.95 -12.53 -3.20
C LYS A 229 24.32 -11.57 -2.17
N ALA A 230 23.00 -11.56 -2.06
CA ALA A 230 22.32 -10.75 -1.08
C ALA A 230 22.70 -11.12 0.37
N LEU A 231 22.81 -12.42 0.67
CA LEU A 231 23.22 -12.94 1.96
C LEU A 231 24.69 -12.61 2.29
N GLU A 232 25.60 -12.80 1.31
CA GLU A 232 27.01 -12.45 1.45
C GLU A 232 27.22 -10.95 1.70
N LYS A 233 26.44 -10.11 1.00
CA LYS A 233 26.41 -8.64 1.22
C LYS A 233 25.89 -8.30 2.61
N ALA A 234 24.86 -9.00 3.10
CA ALA A 234 24.35 -8.82 4.46
C ALA A 234 25.41 -9.15 5.52
N ILE A 235 26.19 -10.22 5.34
CA ILE A 235 27.34 -10.54 6.20
C ILE A 235 28.34 -9.38 6.25
N ALA A 236 28.63 -8.77 5.09
CA ALA A 236 29.55 -7.62 5.03
C ALA A 236 28.99 -6.42 5.81
N CYS A 237 27.71 -6.12 5.68
CA CYS A 237 27.05 -5.06 6.44
C CYS A 237 27.11 -5.30 7.95
N PHE A 238 26.84 -6.51 8.43
CA PHE A 238 26.91 -6.84 9.86
C PHE A 238 28.36 -6.74 10.40
N LYS A 239 29.35 -7.14 9.61
CA LYS A 239 30.77 -6.98 9.99
C LYS A 239 31.15 -5.51 10.11
N GLU A 240 30.70 -4.65 9.19
CA GLU A 240 30.98 -3.22 9.21
C GLU A 240 30.27 -2.53 10.39
N ALA A 241 29.04 -2.91 10.69
CA ALA A 241 28.28 -2.37 11.82
C ALA A 241 28.91 -2.68 13.18
N GLY A 242 29.53 -3.85 13.33
CA GLY A 242 30.36 -4.19 14.49
C GLY A 242 29.62 -4.31 15.83
N HIS A 243 28.31 -4.53 15.81
CA HIS A 243 27.50 -4.72 17.03
C HIS A 243 27.80 -6.06 17.71
N ALA A 244 27.61 -6.14 19.02
CA ALA A 244 27.86 -7.36 19.80
C ALA A 244 27.07 -8.58 19.27
N ASP A 245 25.88 -8.35 18.76
CA ASP A 245 24.97 -9.39 18.27
C ASP A 245 25.22 -9.74 16.78
N ALA A 246 26.10 -9.02 16.08
CA ALA A 246 26.40 -9.27 14.67
C ALA A 246 26.89 -10.72 14.40
N GLY A 247 27.59 -11.31 15.36
CA GLY A 247 28.06 -12.69 15.29
C GLY A 247 26.91 -13.69 15.09
N TYR A 248 25.84 -13.56 15.85
CA TYR A 248 24.66 -14.45 15.71
C TYR A 248 23.97 -14.31 14.36
N ALA A 249 23.83 -13.07 13.86
CA ALA A 249 23.25 -12.82 12.55
C ALA A 249 24.10 -13.43 11.42
N ILE A 250 25.43 -13.31 11.52
CA ILE A 250 26.38 -13.91 10.56
C ILE A 250 26.32 -15.42 10.61
N ASP A 251 26.26 -16.04 11.78
CA ASP A 251 26.17 -17.50 11.92
C ASP A 251 24.86 -18.04 11.36
N ASP A 252 23.73 -17.36 11.59
CA ASP A 252 22.42 -17.70 10.99
C ASP A 252 22.50 -17.64 9.46
N ILE A 253 23.08 -16.58 8.89
CA ILE A 253 23.25 -16.44 7.45
C ILE A 253 24.17 -17.54 6.90
N ASN A 254 25.25 -17.87 7.56
CA ASN A 254 26.13 -18.95 7.13
C ASN A 254 25.42 -20.31 7.12
N ALA A 255 24.58 -20.57 8.10
CA ALA A 255 23.76 -21.78 8.12
C ALA A 255 22.75 -21.82 6.97
N ILE A 256 22.16 -20.67 6.59
CA ILE A 256 21.29 -20.56 5.41
C ILE A 256 22.08 -20.84 4.13
N LEU A 257 23.26 -20.24 3.96
CA LEU A 257 24.12 -20.40 2.79
C LEU A 257 24.53 -21.85 2.54
N GLN A 258 24.74 -22.63 3.59
CA GLN A 258 25.10 -24.06 3.48
C GLN A 258 24.00 -24.93 2.88
N ARG A 259 22.74 -24.56 3.09
CA ARG A 259 21.55 -25.31 2.63
C ARG A 259 20.79 -24.63 1.50
N LEU A 260 21.34 -23.54 0.94
CA LEU A 260 20.67 -22.72 -0.05
C LEU A 260 20.37 -23.53 -1.32
N PRO A 261 19.12 -23.60 -1.80
CA PRO A 261 18.79 -24.24 -3.07
C PRO A 261 19.56 -23.63 -4.24
N GLN A 262 19.91 -24.46 -5.22
CA GLN A 262 20.58 -23.97 -6.42
C GLN A 262 19.61 -23.30 -7.40
N ALA A 263 18.35 -23.76 -7.42
CA ALA A 263 17.30 -23.15 -8.25
C ALA A 263 16.98 -21.74 -7.78
N ALA A 264 16.80 -20.83 -8.71
CA ALA A 264 16.50 -19.44 -8.44
C ALA A 264 15.39 -18.92 -9.36
N TYR A 265 14.67 -17.91 -8.90
CA TYR A 265 13.94 -17.04 -9.80
C TYR A 265 14.93 -16.21 -10.62
N ILE A 266 14.87 -16.36 -11.94
CA ILE A 266 15.76 -15.66 -12.86
C ILE A 266 15.00 -14.42 -13.39
N PRO A 267 15.53 -13.21 -13.20
CA PRO A 267 14.98 -12.04 -13.87
C PRO A 267 15.05 -12.23 -15.38
N ILE A 268 13.89 -12.21 -16.04
CA ILE A 268 13.84 -12.37 -17.50
C ILE A 268 14.13 -11.06 -18.23
N PHE A 269 14.06 -9.91 -17.56
CA PHE A 269 14.53 -8.63 -18.13
C PHE A 269 16.06 -8.62 -18.18
N GLY A 270 16.62 -8.36 -19.34
CA GLY A 270 18.07 -8.36 -19.56
C GLY A 270 18.73 -9.72 -19.69
N ASN A 271 18.08 -10.81 -19.27
CA ASN A 271 18.63 -12.17 -19.37
C ASN A 271 17.95 -13.04 -20.45
N ALA A 272 16.84 -12.59 -21.00
CA ALA A 272 16.14 -13.28 -22.08
C ALA A 272 16.23 -12.48 -23.38
N GLU A 273 16.31 -13.19 -24.49
CA GLU A 273 16.13 -12.57 -25.80
C GLU A 273 14.65 -12.26 -26.02
N TRP A 274 14.34 -11.00 -26.25
CA TRP A 274 13.00 -10.53 -26.53
C TRP A 274 12.87 -10.19 -28.00
N THR A 275 11.85 -10.75 -28.63
CA THR A 275 11.58 -10.48 -30.05
C THR A 275 10.13 -10.03 -30.23
N VAL A 276 9.94 -9.03 -31.09
CA VAL A 276 8.58 -8.66 -31.53
C VAL A 276 8.11 -9.71 -32.52
N ILE A 277 6.99 -10.35 -32.22
CA ILE A 277 6.41 -11.40 -33.06
C ILE A 277 5.12 -10.97 -33.68
N ALA A 278 4.95 -11.28 -34.97
CA ALA A 278 3.73 -11.00 -35.73
C ALA A 278 2.53 -11.81 -35.22
N LEU A 279 2.82 -13.06 -34.93
CA LEU A 279 1.84 -14.08 -34.59
C LEU A 279 2.48 -15.11 -33.69
N ASN A 280 1.74 -15.59 -32.70
CA ASN A 280 2.19 -16.77 -31.95
C ASN A 280 2.15 -18.05 -32.82
N PRO A 281 2.85 -19.15 -32.45
CA PRO A 281 2.89 -20.36 -33.23
C PRO A 281 1.51 -20.96 -33.59
N ALA A 282 0.56 -20.94 -32.65
CA ALA A 282 -0.78 -21.45 -32.88
C ALA A 282 -1.57 -20.61 -33.91
N GLN A 283 -1.39 -19.29 -33.86
CA GLN A 283 -1.98 -18.37 -34.86
C GLN A 283 -1.36 -18.60 -36.24
N LYS A 284 -0.04 -18.78 -36.34
CA LYS A 284 0.64 -19.13 -37.62
C LYS A 284 0.09 -20.42 -38.21
N ALA A 285 -0.07 -21.46 -37.40
CA ALA A 285 -0.59 -22.75 -37.84
C ALA A 285 -2.03 -22.70 -38.38
N SER A 286 -2.82 -21.73 -37.93
CA SER A 286 -4.25 -21.59 -38.31
C SER A 286 -4.53 -20.59 -39.42
N MET A 287 -3.53 -19.83 -39.86
CA MET A 287 -3.71 -18.75 -40.86
C MET A 287 -3.16 -19.09 -42.25
N ASN A 288 -3.77 -18.49 -43.27
CA ASN A 288 -3.22 -18.61 -44.61
C ASN A 288 -1.98 -17.75 -44.81
N PRO A 289 -1.07 -18.09 -45.76
CA PRO A 289 0.20 -17.40 -45.99
C PRO A 289 0.08 -15.90 -46.27
N LYS A 290 -1.02 -15.46 -46.95
CA LYS A 290 -1.22 -14.01 -47.23
C LYS A 290 -1.50 -13.21 -45.96
N LYS A 291 -2.28 -13.77 -45.05
CA LYS A 291 -2.54 -13.15 -43.74
C LYS A 291 -1.26 -13.11 -42.88
N ILE A 292 -0.48 -14.19 -42.89
CA ILE A 292 0.81 -14.24 -42.17
C ILE A 292 1.73 -13.11 -42.64
N LYS A 293 1.95 -12.96 -43.96
CA LYS A 293 2.80 -11.88 -44.52
C LYS A 293 2.31 -10.49 -44.12
N LYS A 294 0.99 -10.27 -44.08
CA LYS A 294 0.42 -8.98 -43.66
C LYS A 294 0.74 -8.69 -42.18
N HIS A 295 0.66 -9.69 -41.31
CA HIS A 295 1.01 -9.53 -39.90
C HIS A 295 2.52 -9.32 -39.69
N GLU A 296 3.35 -10.04 -40.42
CA GLU A 296 4.81 -9.88 -40.38
C GLU A 296 5.23 -8.46 -40.84
N ALA A 297 4.61 -7.93 -41.89
CA ALA A 297 4.84 -6.55 -42.32
C ALA A 297 4.39 -5.53 -41.26
N LEU A 298 3.29 -5.78 -40.55
CA LEU A 298 2.85 -4.91 -39.44
C LEU A 298 3.83 -4.95 -38.27
N THR A 299 4.38 -6.11 -37.96
CA THR A 299 5.37 -6.29 -36.88
C THR A 299 6.61 -5.48 -37.12
N ALA A 300 7.11 -5.44 -38.36
CA ALA A 300 8.28 -4.63 -38.70
C ALA A 300 8.08 -3.13 -38.40
N THR A 301 6.83 -2.63 -38.42
CA THR A 301 6.48 -1.25 -38.11
C THR A 301 6.11 -1.01 -36.65
N THR A 302 6.15 -2.03 -35.81
CA THR A 302 5.73 -1.95 -34.39
C THR A 302 6.85 -2.29 -33.42
N SER A 303 8.02 -2.71 -33.89
CA SER A 303 9.19 -3.01 -33.06
C SER A 303 9.59 -1.83 -32.16
N ASP A 304 9.58 -0.62 -32.70
CA ASP A 304 9.98 0.59 -31.97
C ASP A 304 9.01 1.02 -30.87
N LEU A 305 7.83 0.39 -30.80
CA LEU A 305 6.84 0.63 -29.75
C LEU A 305 7.18 -0.07 -28.44
N TRP A 306 8.10 -1.05 -28.48
CA TRP A 306 8.58 -1.75 -27.31
C TRP A 306 9.94 -1.22 -26.87
N LYS A 307 10.04 -0.81 -25.62
CA LYS A 307 11.30 -0.45 -24.97
C LYS A 307 11.63 -1.48 -23.92
N ILE A 308 12.73 -2.19 -24.13
CA ILE A 308 13.22 -3.23 -23.23
C ILE A 308 14.43 -2.68 -22.50
N THR A 309 14.38 -2.72 -21.17
CA THR A 309 15.46 -2.31 -20.27
C THR A 309 15.72 -3.41 -19.25
N GLU A 310 16.81 -3.33 -18.53
CA GLU A 310 17.12 -4.23 -17.42
C GLU A 310 16.06 -4.20 -16.30
N ASN A 311 15.30 -3.09 -16.18
CA ASN A 311 14.30 -2.89 -15.14
C ASN A 311 12.87 -3.18 -15.58
N GLY A 312 12.63 -3.46 -16.87
CA GLY A 312 11.29 -3.76 -17.35
C GLY A 312 11.09 -3.56 -18.84
N ILE A 313 9.87 -3.83 -19.25
CA ILE A 313 9.41 -3.69 -20.64
C ILE A 313 8.31 -2.65 -20.68
N ALA A 314 8.47 -1.64 -21.50
CA ALA A 314 7.48 -0.61 -21.73
C ALA A 314 6.92 -0.68 -23.17
N TYR A 315 5.60 -0.54 -23.28
CA TYR A 315 4.90 -0.42 -24.56
C TYR A 315 4.34 1.00 -24.71
N THR A 316 4.70 1.67 -25.79
CA THR A 316 4.35 3.08 -26.01
C THR A 316 2.98 3.28 -26.66
N GLY A 317 2.29 2.20 -27.00
CA GLY A 317 0.88 2.22 -27.46
C GLY A 317 0.69 2.37 -28.97
N GLY A 318 -0.57 2.39 -29.39
CA GLY A 318 -0.99 2.75 -30.74
C GLY A 318 -1.35 1.61 -31.70
N LYS A 319 -0.78 0.42 -31.58
CA LYS A 319 -1.08 -0.74 -32.43
C LYS A 319 -0.94 -2.04 -31.66
N ASN A 320 -1.65 -3.08 -32.10
CA ASN A 320 -1.45 -4.41 -31.52
C ASN A 320 -0.05 -4.95 -31.86
N ALA A 321 0.74 -5.20 -30.87
CA ALA A 321 2.06 -5.80 -31.00
C ALA A 321 2.23 -6.88 -29.94
N ILE A 322 2.95 -7.96 -30.28
CA ILE A 322 3.25 -9.05 -29.39
C ILE A 322 4.77 -9.07 -29.20
N LEU A 323 5.19 -9.08 -27.94
CA LEU A 323 6.56 -9.31 -27.57
C LEU A 323 6.68 -10.74 -27.04
N GLY A 324 7.62 -11.50 -27.54
CA GLY A 324 7.87 -12.88 -27.13
C GLY A 324 9.29 -13.10 -26.65
N THR A 325 9.44 -14.05 -25.78
CA THR A 325 10.74 -14.56 -25.34
C THR A 325 10.75 -16.09 -25.40
N GLY A 326 11.86 -16.73 -25.01
CA GLY A 326 12.15 -18.14 -25.14
C GLY A 326 11.05 -19.13 -24.75
N ASN A 327 11.34 -20.40 -24.87
CA ASN A 327 10.42 -21.49 -24.54
C ASN A 327 10.69 -22.00 -23.13
N TYR A 328 9.65 -22.00 -22.29
CA TYR A 328 9.68 -22.51 -20.92
C TYR A 328 8.66 -23.65 -20.78
N GLU A 329 9.07 -24.77 -20.21
CA GLU A 329 8.19 -25.95 -20.05
C GLU A 329 7.41 -25.89 -18.75
N ASN A 330 8.08 -25.96 -17.62
CA ASN A 330 7.51 -25.85 -16.28
C ASN A 330 8.10 -24.64 -15.59
N PHE A 331 7.27 -23.66 -15.28
CA PHE A 331 7.72 -22.41 -14.69
C PHE A 331 6.68 -21.82 -13.77
N GLU A 332 7.14 -21.05 -12.82
CA GLU A 332 6.38 -20.08 -12.06
C GLU A 332 6.83 -18.69 -12.50
N LEU A 333 5.90 -17.81 -12.86
CA LEU A 333 6.20 -16.47 -13.32
C LEU A 333 5.62 -15.44 -12.34
N TRP A 334 6.49 -14.62 -11.82
CA TRP A 334 6.13 -13.46 -11.03
C TRP A 334 6.40 -12.19 -11.82
N PHE A 335 5.42 -11.34 -11.96
CA PHE A 335 5.55 -10.08 -12.66
C PHE A 335 4.63 -9.03 -12.07
N GLU A 336 5.02 -7.80 -12.24
CA GLU A 336 4.20 -6.63 -11.95
C GLU A 336 3.92 -5.91 -13.27
N TRP A 337 2.77 -5.31 -13.36
CA TRP A 337 2.40 -4.53 -14.54
C TRP A 337 1.77 -3.20 -14.12
N LYS A 338 1.95 -2.21 -15.00
CA LYS A 338 1.39 -0.86 -14.83
C LYS A 338 0.85 -0.38 -16.16
N GLY A 339 -0.37 0.13 -16.17
CA GLY A 339 -0.97 0.65 -17.39
C GLY A 339 -2.35 1.25 -17.21
N THR A 340 -2.79 1.99 -18.22
CA THR A 340 -4.13 2.58 -18.29
C THR A 340 -5.01 1.90 -19.33
N GLY A 341 -4.44 1.00 -20.12
CA GLY A 341 -5.10 0.27 -21.20
C GLY A 341 -5.29 -1.22 -20.91
N LYS A 342 -5.80 -1.93 -21.89
CA LYS A 342 -5.91 -3.39 -21.86
C LYS A 342 -4.64 -4.00 -22.45
N ALA A 343 -4.10 -4.98 -21.77
CA ALA A 343 -2.95 -5.78 -22.20
C ALA A 343 -3.25 -7.27 -21.95
N GLY A 344 -2.30 -8.13 -22.25
CA GLY A 344 -2.41 -9.54 -21.95
C GLY A 344 -1.05 -10.22 -21.90
N LEU A 345 -0.92 -11.17 -20.98
CA LEU A 345 0.21 -12.07 -20.87
C LEU A 345 -0.15 -13.39 -21.53
N GLY A 346 0.46 -13.68 -22.68
CA GLY A 346 0.31 -14.96 -23.38
C GLY A 346 1.16 -16.06 -22.73
N VAL A 347 0.54 -17.19 -22.39
CA VAL A 347 1.20 -18.36 -21.79
C VAL A 347 1.03 -19.55 -22.73
N ARG A 348 2.12 -20.19 -23.08
CA ARG A 348 2.16 -21.37 -23.97
C ARG A 348 1.41 -21.17 -25.31
N SER A 349 1.44 -19.95 -25.84
CA SER A 349 0.86 -19.57 -27.15
C SER A 349 -0.65 -19.79 -27.31
N ILE A 350 -1.34 -20.35 -26.32
CA ILE A 350 -2.77 -20.73 -26.43
C ILE A 350 -3.64 -19.93 -25.46
N ARG A 351 -3.11 -19.62 -24.31
CA ARG A 351 -3.83 -18.96 -23.22
C ARG A 351 -3.26 -17.57 -22.97
N GLN A 352 -4.13 -16.66 -22.59
CA GLN A 352 -3.76 -15.30 -22.21
C GLN A 352 -4.40 -14.97 -20.87
N ILE A 353 -3.63 -14.36 -20.00
CA ILE A 353 -4.14 -13.68 -18.81
C ILE A 353 -4.39 -12.24 -19.22
N ASP A 354 -5.64 -11.81 -19.14
CA ASP A 354 -6.04 -10.44 -19.47
C ASP A 354 -5.58 -9.50 -18.34
N LEU A 355 -5.00 -8.36 -18.71
CA LEU A 355 -4.51 -7.32 -17.81
C LEU A 355 -5.26 -6.02 -18.07
N GLY A 356 -5.78 -5.41 -17.01
CA GLY A 356 -6.52 -4.16 -17.06
C GLY A 356 -7.98 -4.29 -17.50
N GLY A 357 -8.80 -3.35 -17.02
CA GLY A 357 -10.24 -3.31 -17.26
C GLY A 357 -11.03 -4.31 -16.44
N ASP A 358 -12.32 -4.44 -16.77
CA ASP A 358 -13.31 -5.19 -15.96
C ASP A 358 -13.05 -6.69 -15.87
N LYS A 359 -12.13 -7.21 -16.66
CA LYS A 359 -11.78 -8.64 -16.75
C LYS A 359 -10.33 -8.92 -16.45
N SER A 360 -9.62 -7.98 -15.83
CA SER A 360 -8.24 -8.20 -15.44
C SER A 360 -8.10 -9.46 -14.58
N GLY A 361 -7.09 -10.29 -14.89
CA GLY A 361 -6.91 -11.61 -14.31
C GLY A 361 -7.72 -12.73 -14.97
N ALA A 362 -8.60 -12.44 -15.92
CA ALA A 362 -9.35 -13.48 -16.64
C ALA A 362 -8.43 -14.30 -17.54
N LEU A 363 -8.64 -15.62 -17.56
CA LEU A 363 -8.00 -16.51 -18.50
C LEU A 363 -8.78 -16.52 -19.81
N SER A 364 -8.20 -15.95 -20.86
CA SER A 364 -8.79 -15.84 -22.19
C SER A 364 -7.92 -16.55 -23.25
N GLY A 365 -8.29 -16.43 -24.52
CA GLY A 365 -7.64 -17.08 -25.64
C GLY A 365 -8.46 -18.23 -26.22
N ASN A 366 -7.80 -19.23 -26.82
CA ASN A 366 -8.48 -20.31 -27.55
C ASN A 366 -9.02 -21.41 -26.59
N ILE A 367 -9.84 -21.02 -25.63
CA ILE A 367 -10.49 -21.91 -24.67
C ILE A 367 -12.02 -21.78 -24.76
N LYS A 368 -12.70 -22.93 -24.68
CA LYS A 368 -14.17 -22.98 -24.74
C LYS A 368 -14.85 -22.35 -23.52
N THR A 369 -14.17 -22.32 -22.38
CA THR A 369 -14.65 -21.73 -21.11
C THR A 369 -13.77 -20.57 -20.71
N LYS A 370 -14.37 -19.40 -20.51
CA LYS A 370 -13.70 -18.23 -19.93
C LYS A 370 -13.79 -18.32 -18.42
N ASN A 371 -12.65 -18.39 -17.76
CA ASN A 371 -12.57 -18.21 -16.32
C ASN A 371 -12.34 -16.73 -16.04
N THR A 372 -13.32 -16.09 -15.43
CA THR A 372 -13.19 -14.72 -14.93
C THR A 372 -12.87 -14.75 -13.45
N PRO A 373 -12.03 -13.85 -12.93
CA PRO A 373 -11.81 -13.76 -11.51
C PRO A 373 -13.10 -13.35 -10.81
N GLU A 374 -13.29 -13.83 -9.59
CA GLU A 374 -14.43 -13.45 -8.74
C GLU A 374 -14.42 -11.93 -8.47
N LYS A 375 -13.22 -11.37 -8.36
CA LYS A 375 -13.01 -9.94 -8.13
C LYS A 375 -11.74 -9.48 -8.85
N VAL A 376 -11.83 -8.35 -9.54
CA VAL A 376 -10.65 -7.65 -10.06
C VAL A 376 -9.86 -7.07 -8.89
N ALA A 377 -8.58 -7.39 -8.83
CA ALA A 377 -7.67 -7.01 -7.75
C ALA A 377 -6.58 -6.03 -8.19
N ASP A 378 -6.72 -5.43 -9.37
CA ASP A 378 -5.80 -4.41 -9.87
C ASP A 378 -5.78 -3.18 -8.95
N ASN A 379 -4.65 -2.54 -8.91
CA ASN A 379 -4.52 -1.20 -8.34
C ASN A 379 -5.20 -0.16 -9.26
N ILE A 380 -5.22 1.09 -8.81
CA ILE A 380 -5.69 2.21 -9.61
C ILE A 380 -4.87 2.28 -10.91
N ALA A 381 -5.54 2.58 -12.03
CA ALA A 381 -4.88 2.68 -13.33
C ALA A 381 -3.69 3.65 -13.27
N GLY A 382 -2.54 3.19 -13.74
CA GLY A 382 -1.28 3.95 -13.69
C GLY A 382 -0.42 3.70 -12.45
N GLU A 383 -0.84 2.84 -11.53
CA GLU A 383 -0.02 2.32 -10.42
C GLU A 383 0.47 0.89 -10.71
N TRP A 384 1.54 0.47 -9.98
CA TRP A 384 2.04 -0.91 -10.05
C TRP A 384 1.12 -1.88 -9.32
#